data_12ffc2709438b19ab481e138ec93f8c6
#
_entry.id   12ffc2709438b19ab481e138ec93f8c6
#
_cell.length_a   1.000
_cell.length_b   1.000
_cell.length_c   1.000
_cell.angle_alpha   90.00
_cell.angle_beta   90.00
_cell.angle_gamma   90.00
#
_symmetry.space_group_name_H-M   'P 1'
#
loop_
_entity.id
_entity.type
_entity.pdbx_description
1 polymer ?
#
loop_
_entity_poly.entity_id
_entity_poly.type
_entity_poly.pdbx_seq_one_letter_code
_entity_poly.pdbx_strand_id
1 'polypeptide(L)'
;MKSFKDLIVYKKAFSLAMKIYHITKNFPKDELYSLTNQIIKSSRSVCSNIAEGYRKRQYPSHFISKISDADMENSETQVWIDFASSCNYIDKNVKQDLENESFEIGRLLNHMIENPEKYQSKK
;
A
#
# COMPACT_ATOMS: atom_id res chain seq x y z
N MET A 1 14.28 8.43 -14.08
CA MET A 1 12.93 8.02 -13.65
C MET A 1 11.91 8.91 -14.32
N LYS A 2 11.01 8.34 -15.09
CA LYS A 2 10.11 9.10 -15.97
C LYS A 2 8.66 9.15 -15.46
N SER A 3 8.28 8.25 -14.54
CA SER A 3 6.94 8.26 -14.00
C SER A 3 6.91 7.59 -12.62
N PHE A 4 5.79 7.75 -11.92
CA PHE A 4 5.59 7.07 -10.64
C PHE A 4 5.70 5.56 -10.76
N LYS A 5 5.42 5.02 -11.95
CA LYS A 5 5.48 3.57 -12.20
C LYS A 5 6.90 3.00 -12.08
N ASP A 6 7.92 3.86 -12.16
CA ASP A 6 9.32 3.46 -12.02
C ASP A 6 9.77 3.39 -10.56
N LEU A 7 8.99 3.96 -9.64
CA LEU A 7 9.30 3.91 -8.21
C LEU A 7 9.23 2.48 -7.70
N ILE A 8 10.26 2.07 -6.99
CA ILE A 8 10.30 0.73 -6.37
C ILE A 8 9.10 0.53 -5.45
N VAL A 9 8.77 1.54 -4.63
CA VAL A 9 7.67 1.45 -3.69
C VAL A 9 6.33 1.28 -4.42
N TYR A 10 6.14 1.94 -5.56
CA TYR A 10 4.92 1.76 -6.34
C TYR A 10 4.80 0.32 -6.86
N LYS A 11 5.89 -0.22 -7.40
CA LYS A 11 5.90 -1.59 -7.93
C LYS A 11 5.59 -2.60 -6.83
N LYS A 12 6.15 -2.40 -5.64
CA LYS A 12 5.89 -3.28 -4.49
C LYS A 12 4.46 -3.16 -4.00
N ALA A 13 3.94 -1.93 -3.90
CA ALA A 13 2.56 -1.70 -3.49
C ALA A 13 1.56 -2.30 -4.48
N PHE A 14 1.82 -2.14 -5.77
CA PHE A 14 0.99 -2.71 -6.82
C PHE A 14 1.01 -4.24 -6.75
N SER A 15 2.19 -4.83 -6.59
CA SER A 15 2.33 -6.28 -6.46
C SER A 15 1.57 -6.83 -5.26
N LEU A 16 1.67 -6.15 -4.11
CA LEU A 16 0.93 -6.55 -2.91
C LEU A 16 -0.58 -6.45 -3.13
N ALA A 17 -1.05 -5.35 -3.72
CA ALA A 17 -2.47 -5.16 -4.01
C ALA A 17 -3.01 -6.26 -4.91
N MET A 18 -2.26 -6.67 -5.92
CA MET A 18 -2.66 -7.76 -6.81
C MET A 18 -2.67 -9.11 -6.11
N LYS A 19 -1.68 -9.36 -5.25
CA LYS A 19 -1.64 -10.58 -4.44
C LYS A 19 -2.87 -10.66 -3.53
N ILE A 20 -3.21 -9.55 -2.87
CA ILE A 20 -4.40 -9.45 -2.02
C ILE A 20 -5.67 -9.70 -2.84
N TYR A 21 -5.77 -9.10 -4.00
CA TYR A 21 -6.92 -9.29 -4.89
C TYR A 21 -7.15 -10.78 -5.18
N HIS A 22 -6.08 -11.51 -5.53
CA HIS A 22 -6.21 -12.94 -5.81
C HIS A 22 -6.58 -13.76 -4.57
N ILE A 23 -6.01 -13.42 -3.43
CA ILE A 23 -6.31 -14.09 -2.16
C ILE A 23 -7.78 -13.91 -1.78
N THR A 24 -8.33 -12.70 -1.97
CA THR A 24 -9.72 -12.41 -1.61
C THR A 24 -10.75 -13.23 -2.39
N LYS A 25 -10.36 -13.80 -3.52
CA LYS A 25 -11.27 -14.67 -4.28
C LYS A 25 -11.69 -15.91 -3.48
N ASN A 26 -10.91 -16.27 -2.46
CA ASN A 26 -11.20 -17.41 -1.58
C ASN A 26 -11.88 -16.98 -0.28
N PHE A 27 -12.14 -15.69 -0.08
CA PHE A 27 -12.85 -15.21 1.10
C PHE A 27 -14.34 -15.58 0.98
N PRO A 28 -15.02 -15.79 2.12
CA PRO A 28 -16.46 -16.06 2.10
C PRO A 28 -17.24 -14.93 1.41
N LYS A 29 -18.30 -15.29 0.73
CA LYS A 29 -19.16 -14.30 0.04
C LYS A 29 -19.78 -13.31 1.00
N ASP A 30 -19.98 -13.70 2.26
CA ASP A 30 -20.51 -12.82 3.30
C ASP A 30 -19.60 -11.60 3.54
N GLU A 31 -18.30 -11.72 3.21
CA GLU A 31 -17.34 -10.64 3.41
C GLU A 31 -17.23 -9.69 2.21
N LEU A 32 -17.97 -9.96 1.13
CA LEU A 32 -17.82 -9.19 -0.11
C LEU A 32 -17.91 -7.68 0.10
N TYR A 33 -18.88 -7.23 0.89
CA TYR A 33 -19.10 -5.81 1.16
C TYR A 33 -18.54 -5.37 2.51
N SER A 34 -17.71 -6.19 3.14
CA SER A 34 -17.04 -5.82 4.38
C SER A 34 -15.54 -6.05 4.26
N LEU A 35 -14.97 -7.12 4.80
CA LEU A 35 -13.51 -7.34 4.79
C LEU A 35 -12.92 -7.37 3.39
N THR A 36 -13.55 -8.10 2.47
CA THR A 36 -13.05 -8.20 1.09
C THR A 36 -12.94 -6.82 0.45
N ASN A 37 -14.01 -6.03 0.54
CA ASN A 37 -14.03 -4.68 -0.02
C ASN A 37 -12.99 -3.77 0.64
N GLN A 38 -12.88 -3.83 1.97
CA GLN A 38 -11.96 -2.98 2.72
C GLN A 38 -10.49 -3.25 2.37
N ILE A 39 -10.09 -4.52 2.32
CA ILE A 39 -8.68 -4.85 2.06
C ILE A 39 -8.29 -4.57 0.61
N ILE A 40 -9.19 -4.77 -0.34
CA ILE A 40 -8.95 -4.42 -1.74
C ILE A 40 -8.81 -2.90 -1.86
N LYS A 41 -9.73 -2.16 -1.25
CA LYS A 41 -9.74 -0.69 -1.32
C LYS A 41 -8.49 -0.09 -0.70
N SER A 42 -8.13 -0.50 0.52
CA SER A 42 -6.97 0.06 1.21
C SER A 42 -5.66 -0.25 0.48
N SER A 43 -5.47 -1.48 0.01
CA SER A 43 -4.24 -1.84 -0.71
C SER A 43 -4.10 -1.09 -2.03
N ARG A 44 -5.19 -0.87 -2.75
CA ARG A 44 -5.17 -0.08 -3.99
C ARG A 44 -4.94 1.40 -3.71
N SER A 45 -5.46 1.91 -2.59
CA SER A 45 -5.28 3.31 -2.20
C SER A 45 -3.83 3.64 -1.87
N VAL A 46 -3.04 2.67 -1.41
CA VAL A 46 -1.59 2.86 -1.26
C VAL A 46 -1.00 3.28 -2.61
N CYS A 47 -1.34 2.55 -3.66
CA CYS A 47 -0.82 2.81 -5.00
C CYS A 47 -1.24 4.18 -5.53
N SER A 48 -2.52 4.53 -5.41
CA SER A 48 -3.02 5.79 -5.92
C SER A 48 -2.43 6.99 -5.18
N ASN A 49 -2.25 6.88 -3.88
CA ASN A 49 -1.62 7.96 -3.09
C ASN A 49 -0.14 8.14 -3.43
N ILE A 50 0.58 7.04 -3.70
CA ILE A 50 1.96 7.13 -4.16
C ILE A 50 2.03 7.87 -5.50
N ALA A 51 1.15 7.51 -6.44
CA ALA A 51 1.11 8.13 -7.75
C ALA A 51 0.82 9.63 -7.64
N GLU A 52 -0.19 10.00 -6.83
CA GLU A 52 -0.56 11.40 -6.64
C GLU A 52 0.56 12.18 -5.94
N GLY A 53 1.20 11.56 -4.94
CA GLY A 53 2.33 12.17 -4.25
C GLY A 53 3.49 12.46 -5.21
N TYR A 54 3.82 11.50 -6.05
CA TYR A 54 4.89 11.66 -7.03
C TYR A 54 4.60 12.83 -7.98
N ARG A 55 3.37 12.99 -8.41
CA ARG A 55 2.96 14.10 -9.27
C ARG A 55 3.07 15.46 -8.57
N LYS A 56 3.05 15.47 -7.24
CA LYS A 56 3.16 16.68 -6.42
C LYS A 56 4.58 16.89 -5.87
N ARG A 57 5.57 16.14 -6.33
CA ARG A 57 6.90 16.11 -5.71
C ARG A 57 7.66 17.42 -5.70
N GLN A 58 7.32 18.35 -6.58
CA GLN A 58 7.94 19.68 -6.57
C GLN A 58 7.35 20.59 -5.47
N TYR A 59 6.28 20.14 -4.81
CA TYR A 59 5.65 20.85 -3.69
C TYR A 59 5.81 19.98 -2.44
N PRO A 60 6.88 20.16 -1.66
CA PRO A 60 7.23 19.24 -0.57
C PRO A 60 6.09 18.93 0.40
N SER A 61 5.30 19.94 0.79
CA SER A 61 4.19 19.73 1.74
C SER A 61 3.12 18.83 1.15
N HIS A 62 2.79 19.00 -0.12
CA HIS A 62 1.79 18.18 -0.80
C HIS A 62 2.31 16.76 -1.01
N PHE A 63 3.59 16.64 -1.38
CA PHE A 63 4.24 15.35 -1.53
C PHE A 63 4.18 14.56 -0.22
N ILE A 64 4.65 15.16 0.87
CA ILE A 64 4.67 14.53 2.20
C ILE A 64 3.26 14.12 2.62
N SER A 65 2.28 14.99 2.41
CA SER A 65 0.89 14.71 2.76
C SER A 65 0.36 13.48 2.04
N LYS A 66 0.59 13.39 0.73
CA LYS A 66 0.12 12.26 -0.07
C LYS A 66 0.85 10.96 0.27
N ILE A 67 2.15 11.02 0.47
CA ILE A 67 2.91 9.83 0.86
C ILE A 67 2.51 9.37 2.28
N SER A 68 2.21 10.32 3.16
CA SER A 68 1.66 10.01 4.49
C SER A 68 0.30 9.33 4.39
N ASP A 69 -0.56 9.77 3.46
CA ASP A 69 -1.84 9.10 3.20
C ASP A 69 -1.62 7.67 2.70
N ALA A 70 -0.63 7.46 1.84
CA ALA A 70 -0.27 6.12 1.39
C ALA A 70 0.15 5.24 2.58
N ASP A 71 0.94 5.77 3.50
CA ASP A 71 1.39 5.04 4.69
C ASP A 71 0.21 4.68 5.59
N MET A 72 -0.75 5.58 5.76
CA MET A 72 -1.97 5.30 6.51
C MET A 72 -2.78 4.16 5.88
N GLU A 73 -2.93 4.17 4.56
CA GLU A 73 -3.64 3.11 3.85
C GLU A 73 -2.90 1.78 3.94
N ASN A 74 -1.58 1.82 3.94
CA ASN A 74 -0.75 0.63 4.14
C ASN A 74 -0.98 0.04 5.54
N SER A 75 -1.04 0.89 6.57
CA SER A 75 -1.34 0.47 7.93
C SER A 75 -2.75 -0.11 8.04
N GLU A 76 -3.71 0.51 7.37
CA GLU A 76 -5.08 -0.01 7.34
C GLU A 76 -5.13 -1.41 6.70
N THR A 77 -4.35 -1.61 5.64
CA THR A 77 -4.24 -2.92 5.00
C THR A 77 -3.74 -3.98 6.00
N GLN A 78 -2.79 -3.61 6.86
CA GLN A 78 -2.29 -4.51 7.90
C GLN A 78 -3.39 -4.90 8.89
N VAL A 79 -4.27 -3.96 9.23
CA VAL A 79 -5.43 -4.24 10.09
C VAL A 79 -6.32 -5.29 9.45
N TRP A 80 -6.63 -5.14 8.16
CA TRP A 80 -7.48 -6.11 7.46
C TRP A 80 -6.80 -7.47 7.29
N ILE A 81 -5.49 -7.50 7.15
CA ILE A 81 -4.73 -8.76 7.14
C ILE A 81 -4.90 -9.48 8.50
N ASP A 82 -4.84 -8.74 9.60
CA ASP A 82 -5.07 -9.30 10.93
C ASP A 82 -6.45 -9.93 11.04
N PHE A 83 -7.48 -9.25 10.55
CA PHE A 83 -8.84 -9.79 10.55
C PHE A 83 -8.94 -11.06 9.69
N ALA A 84 -8.35 -11.04 8.50
CA ALA A 84 -8.36 -12.21 7.62
C ALA A 84 -7.70 -13.42 8.28
N SER A 85 -6.60 -13.19 8.98
CA SER A 85 -5.89 -14.24 9.71
C SER A 85 -6.73 -14.76 10.89
N SER A 86 -7.27 -13.86 11.68
CA SER A 86 -8.07 -14.22 12.86
C SER A 86 -9.35 -14.96 12.51
N CYS A 87 -9.91 -14.67 11.33
CA CYS A 87 -11.07 -15.38 10.81
C CYS A 87 -10.72 -16.69 10.09
N ASN A 88 -9.44 -17.02 10.03
CA ASN A 88 -8.93 -18.22 9.35
C ASN A 88 -9.19 -18.22 7.84
N TYR A 89 -9.26 -17.03 7.22
CA TYR A 89 -9.40 -16.92 5.78
C TYR A 89 -8.06 -17.08 5.06
N ILE A 90 -6.96 -16.84 5.79
CA ILE A 90 -5.59 -17.05 5.32
C ILE A 90 -4.82 -17.80 6.40
N ASP A 91 -3.84 -18.60 6.00
CA ASP A 91 -2.99 -19.31 6.95
C ASP A 91 -1.83 -18.43 7.43
N LYS A 92 -1.05 -18.96 8.38
CA LYS A 92 0.06 -18.22 9.00
C LYS A 92 1.15 -17.84 7.99
N ASN A 93 1.39 -18.69 7.01
CA ASN A 93 2.43 -18.43 6.01
C ASN A 93 2.01 -17.29 5.08
N VAL A 94 0.75 -17.28 4.65
CA VAL A 94 0.21 -16.21 3.84
C VAL A 94 0.21 -14.90 4.62
N LYS A 95 -0.24 -14.94 5.87
CA LYS A 95 -0.22 -13.75 6.74
C LYS A 95 1.18 -13.17 6.83
N GLN A 96 2.18 -14.00 7.12
CA GLN A 96 3.56 -13.56 7.27
C GLN A 96 4.09 -12.93 5.99
N ASP A 97 3.80 -13.55 4.85
CA ASP A 97 4.22 -13.04 3.54
C ASP A 97 3.65 -11.66 3.27
N LEU A 98 2.33 -11.51 3.46
CA LEU A 98 1.67 -10.22 3.24
C LEU A 98 2.19 -9.14 4.19
N GLU A 99 2.38 -9.48 5.46
CA GLU A 99 2.91 -8.53 6.44
C GLU A 99 4.32 -8.08 6.10
N ASN A 100 5.18 -9.02 5.71
CA ASN A 100 6.55 -8.68 5.34
C ASN A 100 6.59 -7.69 4.17
N GLU A 101 5.75 -7.89 3.17
CA GLU A 101 5.65 -6.98 2.03
C GLU A 101 5.12 -5.62 2.45
N SER A 102 4.09 -5.59 3.29
CA SER A 102 3.52 -4.34 3.79
C SER A 102 4.52 -3.56 4.64
N PHE A 103 5.28 -4.24 5.49
CA PHE A 103 6.32 -3.60 6.33
C PHE A 103 7.42 -2.99 5.47
N GLU A 104 7.83 -3.66 4.41
CA GLU A 104 8.84 -3.13 3.49
C GLU A 104 8.32 -1.88 2.77
N ILE A 105 7.07 -1.91 2.33
CA ILE A 105 6.42 -0.74 1.72
C ILE A 105 6.41 0.41 2.71
N GLY A 106 6.06 0.14 3.97
CA GLY A 106 6.05 1.15 5.03
C GLY A 106 7.41 1.80 5.24
N ARG A 107 8.49 1.00 5.24
CA ARG A 107 9.85 1.54 5.36
C ARG A 107 10.20 2.46 4.21
N LEU A 108 9.83 2.08 2.98
CA LEU A 108 10.09 2.89 1.80
C LEU A 108 9.30 4.19 1.82
N LEU A 109 8.03 4.13 2.23
CA LEU A 109 7.20 5.33 2.35
C LEU A 109 7.75 6.29 3.40
N ASN A 110 8.17 5.78 4.54
CA ASN A 110 8.77 6.60 5.59
C ASN A 110 10.07 7.25 5.13
N HIS A 111 10.89 6.54 4.36
CA HIS A 111 12.10 7.11 3.77
C HIS A 111 11.76 8.30 2.87
N MET A 112 10.70 8.18 2.07
CA MET A 112 10.25 9.27 1.20
C MET A 112 9.79 10.48 2.00
N ILE A 113 9.04 10.25 3.08
CA ILE A 113 8.53 11.31 3.95
C ILE A 113 9.68 12.06 4.62
N GLU A 114 10.70 11.32 5.07
CA GLU A 114 11.85 11.90 5.77
C GLU A 114 12.85 12.57 4.83
N ASN A 115 12.82 12.24 3.54
CA ASN A 115 13.79 12.74 2.56
C ASN A 115 13.08 13.23 1.29
N PRO A 116 12.14 14.16 1.40
CA PRO A 116 11.37 14.62 0.23
C PRO A 116 12.26 15.26 -0.84
N GLU A 117 13.36 15.86 -0.45
CA GLU A 117 14.29 16.52 -1.37
C GLU A 117 14.92 15.53 -2.37
N LYS A 118 14.99 14.26 -2.03
CA LYS A 118 15.55 13.23 -2.93
C LYS A 118 14.61 12.90 -4.08
N TYR A 119 13.35 13.32 -3.98
CA TYR A 119 12.33 13.01 -4.98
C TYR A 119 11.89 14.22 -5.78
N GLN A 120 12.37 15.42 -5.42
CA GLN A 120 12.03 16.63 -6.14
C GLN A 120 12.52 16.59 -7.58
N SER A 121 11.71 17.22 -8.44
CA SER A 121 12.05 17.39 -9.83
C SER A 121 13.23 18.33 -9.95
N LYS A 122 14.26 17.92 -10.65
CA LYS A 122 15.36 18.82 -11.02
C LYS A 122 14.92 19.59 -12.26
N LYS A 123 15.04 20.88 -12.20
CA LYS A 123 14.80 21.72 -13.38
C LYS A 123 16.11 21.93 -14.12
#